data_00afcde826b10d2822fa986c56f38b1a
#
_entry.id   00afcde826b10d2822fa986c56f38b1a
#
_cell.length_a   1.000
_cell.length_b   1.000
_cell.length_c   1.000
_cell.angle_alpha   90.00
_cell.angle_beta   90.00
_cell.angle_gamma   90.00
#
_symmetry.space_group_name_H-M   'P 1'
#
loop_
_entity.id
_entity.type
_entity.pdbx_description
1 polymer ?
#
loop_
_entity_poly.entity_id
_entity_poly.type
_entity_poly.pdbx_seq_one_letter_code
_entity_poly.pdbx_strand_id
1 'polypeptide(L)'
;EKECKADPYLAKLREVIRQISADKIASEGEERGQSYYIRKGVENMHLEEVAALLHRTDWAKDRTEELIRKSMENACPYGLFLSDCISEGGKDRQIGFARVLTDGVTTFYLMDLVIEEAYRGQGFGTIMMNQIMKENGHLYGMLHTQTAKAFYERYGFREIGNTKKTEEIYMEKPCG
;
A
#
# COMPACT_ATOMS: atom_id res chain seq x y z
N GLU A 1 36.37 26.98 19.81
CA GLU A 1 35.32 26.11 19.18
C GLU A 1 34.00 26.88 19.30
N LYS A 2 33.49 27.39 18.17
CA LYS A 2 32.14 28.00 18.14
C LYS A 2 31.12 26.90 17.97
N GLU A 3 30.36 26.61 19.00
CA GLU A 3 29.15 25.82 18.87
C GLU A 3 28.21 26.45 17.82
N CYS A 4 27.97 25.74 16.73
CA CYS A 4 27.03 26.14 15.71
C CYS A 4 25.62 25.97 16.32
N LYS A 5 25.07 27.05 16.89
CA LYS A 5 23.69 27.06 17.37
C LYS A 5 22.77 26.77 16.19
N ALA A 6 22.03 25.67 16.25
CA ALA A 6 21.05 25.31 15.23
C ALA A 6 20.09 26.49 15.02
N ASP A 7 19.95 26.92 13.78
CA ASP A 7 19.08 28.01 13.39
C ASP A 7 17.63 27.71 13.81
N PRO A 8 16.99 28.52 14.68
CA PRO A 8 15.62 28.30 15.15
C PRO A 8 14.61 28.25 14.01
N TYR A 9 14.88 28.93 12.90
CA TYR A 9 14.02 28.91 11.72
C TYR A 9 14.06 27.54 11.02
N LEU A 10 15.23 26.93 10.88
CA LEU A 10 15.39 25.60 10.32
C LEU A 10 14.76 24.52 11.21
N ALA A 11 14.82 24.68 12.54
CA ALA A 11 14.16 23.78 13.47
C ALA A 11 12.63 23.86 13.31
N LYS A 12 12.07 25.06 13.21
CA LYS A 12 10.64 25.28 12.99
C LYS A 12 10.18 24.79 11.63
N LEU A 13 10.97 25.00 10.58
CA LEU A 13 10.67 24.49 9.24
C LEU A 13 10.66 22.95 9.20
N ARG A 14 11.62 22.31 9.86
CA ARG A 14 11.65 20.84 10.00
C ARG A 14 10.42 20.31 10.72
N GLU A 15 9.97 21.00 11.78
CA GLU A 15 8.77 20.62 12.51
C GLU A 15 7.50 20.77 11.67
N VAL A 16 7.37 21.86 10.90
CA VAL A 16 6.26 22.05 9.96
C VAL A 16 6.27 20.97 8.87
N ILE A 17 7.46 20.66 8.29
CA ILE A 17 7.60 19.59 7.30
C ILE A 17 7.23 18.24 7.91
N ARG A 18 7.65 17.95 9.16
CA ARG A 18 7.29 16.72 9.88
C ARG A 18 5.77 16.64 10.08
N GLN A 19 5.13 17.74 10.46
CA GLN A 19 3.68 17.80 10.69
C GLN A 19 2.88 17.59 9.39
N ILE A 20 3.28 18.25 8.30
CA ILE A 20 2.69 18.02 6.96
C ILE A 20 2.91 16.58 6.49
N SER A 21 4.05 15.97 6.82
CA SER A 21 4.32 14.56 6.48
C SER A 21 3.52 13.60 7.36
N ALA A 22 3.31 13.91 8.64
CA ALA A 22 2.49 13.12 9.56
C ALA A 22 1.02 13.10 9.12
N ASP A 23 0.47 14.23 8.65
CA ASP A 23 -0.90 14.31 8.14
C ASP A 23 -1.16 13.41 6.90
N LYS A 24 -0.08 12.97 6.23
CA LYS A 24 -0.13 12.06 5.07
C LYS A 24 0.03 10.59 5.43
N ILE A 25 0.40 10.29 6.67
CA ILE A 25 0.56 8.92 7.15
C ILE A 25 -0.81 8.37 7.54
N ALA A 26 -1.26 7.32 6.86
CA ALA A 26 -2.54 6.66 7.15
C ALA A 26 -2.46 5.75 8.39
N SER A 27 -1.30 5.13 8.61
CA SER A 27 -0.95 4.39 9.82
C SER A 27 0.55 4.22 9.95
N GLU A 28 1.03 4.03 11.17
CA GLU A 28 2.42 3.74 11.50
C GLU A 28 2.50 2.74 12.65
N GLY A 29 3.65 2.10 12.83
CA GLY A 29 3.88 1.13 13.89
C GLY A 29 5.23 0.47 13.77
N GLU A 30 5.41 -0.60 14.54
CA GLU A 30 6.57 -1.46 14.51
C GLU A 30 6.14 -2.91 14.27
N GLU A 31 6.81 -3.61 13.37
CA GLU A 31 6.61 -5.02 13.10
C GLU A 31 7.98 -5.72 13.04
N ARG A 32 8.17 -6.70 13.91
CA ARG A 32 9.44 -7.46 14.05
C ARG A 32 10.69 -6.60 14.19
N GLY A 33 10.60 -5.51 14.96
CA GLY A 33 11.70 -4.58 15.18
C GLY A 33 11.97 -3.63 14.01
N GLN A 34 11.06 -3.52 13.06
CA GLN A 34 11.14 -2.59 11.93
C GLN A 34 10.02 -1.56 12.02
N SER A 35 10.38 -0.30 12.08
CA SER A 35 9.42 0.79 12.08
C SER A 35 8.86 0.96 10.67
N TYR A 36 7.53 0.99 10.56
CA TYR A 36 6.82 1.13 9.29
C TYR A 36 5.77 2.24 9.34
N TYR A 37 5.39 2.70 8.17
CA TYR A 37 4.21 3.55 7.99
C TYR A 37 3.54 3.31 6.64
N ILE A 38 2.26 3.66 6.54
CA ILE A 38 1.48 3.60 5.30
C ILE A 38 1.14 5.02 4.87
N ARG A 39 1.39 5.32 3.59
CA ARG A 39 0.93 6.54 2.92
C ARG A 39 -0.10 6.21 1.86
N LYS A 40 -0.94 7.22 1.54
CA LYS A 40 -1.95 7.18 0.48
C LYS A 40 -1.72 8.31 -0.51
N GLY A 41 -2.30 8.15 -1.70
CA GLY A 41 -2.21 9.17 -2.75
C GLY A 41 -0.99 8.99 -3.65
N VAL A 42 -1.18 9.29 -4.93
CA VAL A 42 -0.16 9.07 -5.96
C VAL A 42 1.11 9.88 -5.70
N GLU A 43 0.96 11.07 -5.13
CA GLU A 43 2.06 11.98 -4.80
C GLU A 43 2.99 11.45 -3.69
N ASN A 44 2.54 10.45 -2.95
CA ASN A 44 3.28 9.82 -1.87
C ASN A 44 3.91 8.47 -2.27
N MET A 45 3.71 8.02 -3.50
CA MET A 45 4.27 6.76 -4.02
C MET A 45 5.62 6.99 -4.69
N HIS A 46 6.53 6.04 -4.50
CA HIS A 46 7.79 5.99 -5.23
C HIS A 46 7.60 5.17 -6.50
N LEU A 47 7.38 5.83 -7.64
CA LEU A 47 7.01 5.16 -8.90
C LEU A 47 7.98 4.03 -9.28
N GLU A 48 9.29 4.25 -9.16
CA GLU A 48 10.31 3.26 -9.48
C GLU A 48 10.21 2.02 -8.58
N GLU A 49 9.98 2.20 -7.27
CA GLU A 49 9.81 1.09 -6.32
C GLU A 49 8.49 0.36 -6.55
N VAL A 50 7.39 1.09 -6.84
CA VAL A 50 6.11 0.48 -7.22
C VAL A 50 6.26 -0.34 -8.50
N ALA A 51 6.94 0.18 -9.52
CA ALA A 51 7.23 -0.56 -10.75
C ALA A 51 8.05 -1.82 -10.46
N ALA A 52 9.11 -1.70 -9.67
CA ALA A 52 9.94 -2.84 -9.27
C ALA A 52 9.15 -3.93 -8.51
N LEU A 53 8.21 -3.54 -7.63
CA LEU A 53 7.33 -4.47 -6.94
C LEU A 53 6.39 -5.19 -7.92
N LEU A 54 5.74 -4.45 -8.82
CA LEU A 54 4.76 -4.97 -9.77
C LEU A 54 5.41 -5.85 -10.84
N HIS A 55 6.58 -5.49 -11.35
CA HIS A 55 7.30 -6.27 -12.36
C HIS A 55 7.76 -7.66 -11.85
N ARG A 56 7.77 -7.89 -10.56
CA ARG A 56 8.03 -9.21 -9.95
C ARG A 56 6.76 -10.06 -9.79
N THR A 57 5.61 -9.59 -10.29
CA THR A 57 4.34 -10.32 -10.24
C THR A 57 3.95 -10.83 -11.63
N ASP A 58 3.28 -11.98 -11.69
CA ASP A 58 2.85 -12.57 -12.97
C ASP A 58 1.80 -11.73 -13.69
N TRP A 59 0.96 -10.99 -12.94
CA TRP A 59 -0.15 -10.21 -13.48
C TRP A 59 0.21 -8.79 -13.94
N ALA A 60 1.38 -8.27 -13.54
CA ALA A 60 1.76 -6.87 -13.83
C ALA A 60 3.19 -6.69 -14.38
N LYS A 61 3.92 -7.77 -14.64
CA LYS A 61 5.33 -7.76 -15.08
C LYS A 61 5.58 -6.96 -16.37
N ASP A 62 4.59 -6.91 -17.25
CA ASP A 62 4.70 -6.26 -18.57
C ASP A 62 4.11 -4.82 -18.57
N ARG A 63 3.66 -4.29 -17.43
CA ARG A 63 3.11 -2.93 -17.35
C ARG A 63 4.24 -1.91 -17.45
N THR A 64 4.09 -0.92 -18.33
CA THR A 64 5.02 0.22 -18.40
C THR A 64 4.86 1.13 -17.18
N GLU A 65 5.91 1.87 -16.81
CA GLU A 65 5.83 2.85 -15.71
C GLU A 65 4.75 3.90 -15.96
N GLU A 66 4.55 4.33 -17.22
CA GLU A 66 3.48 5.26 -17.57
C GLU A 66 2.10 4.66 -17.27
N LEU A 67 1.87 3.38 -17.59
CA LEU A 67 0.62 2.70 -17.27
C LEU A 67 0.43 2.56 -15.76
N ILE A 68 1.49 2.23 -15.03
CA ILE A 68 1.49 2.15 -13.56
C ILE A 68 1.12 3.52 -12.97
N ARG A 69 1.78 4.59 -13.38
CA ARG A 69 1.49 5.95 -12.94
C ARG A 69 0.04 6.35 -13.19
N LYS A 70 -0.45 6.19 -14.44
CA LYS A 70 -1.84 6.48 -14.79
C LYS A 70 -2.84 5.65 -13.98
N SER A 71 -2.52 4.40 -13.68
CA SER A 71 -3.38 3.53 -12.88
C SER A 71 -3.45 3.99 -11.42
N MET A 72 -2.38 4.57 -10.88
CA MET A 72 -2.38 5.17 -9.54
C MET A 72 -3.16 6.49 -9.50
N GLU A 73 -3.04 7.33 -10.53
CA GLU A 73 -3.76 8.60 -10.64
C GLU A 73 -5.28 8.43 -10.67
N ASN A 74 -5.76 7.28 -11.15
CA ASN A 74 -7.19 6.95 -11.26
C ASN A 74 -7.69 5.98 -10.19
N ALA A 75 -6.95 5.85 -9.08
CA ALA A 75 -7.28 4.98 -7.97
C ALA A 75 -6.84 5.62 -6.64
N CYS A 76 -7.09 4.92 -5.53
CA CYS A 76 -6.52 5.24 -4.23
C CYS A 76 -5.33 4.30 -3.98
N PRO A 77 -4.09 4.69 -4.29
CA PRO A 77 -2.91 3.88 -4.01
C PRO A 77 -2.54 3.96 -2.53
N TYR A 78 -2.05 2.83 -2.01
CA TYR A 78 -1.48 2.66 -0.69
C TYR A 78 -0.05 2.17 -0.84
N GLY A 79 0.90 2.81 -0.15
CA GLY A 79 2.30 2.40 -0.06
C GLY A 79 2.66 2.07 1.37
N LEU A 80 3.35 0.94 1.58
CA LEU A 80 3.97 0.57 2.86
C LEU A 80 5.46 0.86 2.79
N PHE A 81 5.95 1.61 3.77
CA PHE A 81 7.33 2.09 3.84
C PHE A 81 8.00 1.61 5.13
N LEU A 82 9.32 1.39 5.07
CA LEU A 82 10.16 1.20 6.24
C LEU A 82 10.94 2.49 6.51
N SER A 83 10.81 3.03 7.73
CA SER A 83 11.48 4.27 8.13
C SER A 83 12.97 4.07 8.44
N ASP A 84 13.36 2.85 8.79
CA ASP A 84 14.75 2.52 9.15
C ASP A 84 15.59 2.07 7.94
N CYS A 85 14.96 1.94 6.77
CA CYS A 85 15.60 1.58 5.52
C CYS A 85 15.52 2.75 4.55
N ILE A 86 16.68 3.29 4.19
CA ILE A 86 16.76 4.37 3.20
C ILE A 86 17.08 3.72 1.84
N SER A 87 16.23 3.99 0.83
CA SER A 87 16.49 3.60 -0.56
C SER A 87 17.65 4.40 -1.16
N GLU A 88 18.17 3.95 -2.30
CA GLU A 88 19.11 4.76 -3.10
C GLU A 88 18.45 6.11 -3.40
N GLY A 89 19.11 7.21 -3.00
CA GLY A 89 18.57 8.58 -3.12
C GLY A 89 18.04 9.20 -1.81
N GLY A 90 18.20 8.53 -0.66
CA GLY A 90 17.91 9.10 0.66
C GLY A 90 16.42 9.18 1.01
N LYS A 91 15.57 8.40 0.35
CA LYS A 91 14.14 8.28 0.65
C LYS A 91 13.87 7.01 1.45
N ASP A 92 12.81 7.04 2.25
CA ASP A 92 12.30 5.84 2.92
C ASP A 92 11.92 4.77 1.88
N ARG A 93 12.22 3.51 2.20
CA ARG A 93 12.03 2.40 1.26
C ARG A 93 10.58 1.97 1.21
N GLN A 94 9.98 1.98 0.03
CA GLN A 94 8.64 1.43 -0.20
C GLN A 94 8.73 -0.07 -0.47
N ILE A 95 8.22 -0.88 0.48
CA ILE A 95 8.27 -2.36 0.43
C ILE A 95 6.95 -3.00 0.08
N GLY A 96 5.88 -2.21 0.01
CA GLY A 96 4.55 -2.72 -0.30
C GLY A 96 3.72 -1.73 -1.09
N PHE A 97 2.78 -2.25 -1.86
CA PHE A 97 1.88 -1.47 -2.69
C PHE A 97 0.51 -2.15 -2.79
N ALA A 98 -0.55 -1.36 -2.89
CA ALA A 98 -1.89 -1.78 -3.26
C ALA A 98 -2.64 -0.62 -3.91
N ARG A 99 -3.66 -0.91 -4.72
CA ARG A 99 -4.60 0.08 -5.26
C ARG A 99 -6.03 -0.29 -4.91
N VAL A 100 -6.82 0.70 -4.57
CA VAL A 100 -8.26 0.57 -4.37
C VAL A 100 -8.99 1.46 -5.36
N LEU A 101 -9.84 0.88 -6.21
CA LEU A 101 -10.86 1.62 -6.95
C LEU A 101 -12.10 1.69 -6.09
N THR A 102 -12.64 2.87 -5.87
CA THR A 102 -13.82 3.06 -5.01
C THR A 102 -14.55 4.34 -5.38
N ASP A 103 -15.87 4.34 -5.18
CA ASP A 103 -16.71 5.54 -5.15
C ASP A 103 -16.75 6.19 -3.76
N GLY A 104 -16.13 5.54 -2.76
CA GLY A 104 -16.10 6.00 -1.38
C GLY A 104 -17.41 5.84 -0.60
N VAL A 105 -18.46 5.28 -1.20
CA VAL A 105 -19.82 5.24 -0.65
C VAL A 105 -20.44 3.85 -0.69
N THR A 106 -20.31 3.13 -1.79
CA THR A 106 -21.02 1.85 -1.99
C THR A 106 -20.10 0.67 -2.21
N THR A 107 -18.98 0.85 -2.94
CA THR A 107 -18.14 -0.27 -3.36
C THR A 107 -16.66 0.07 -3.42
N PHE A 108 -15.84 -0.97 -3.31
CA PHE A 108 -14.43 -0.91 -3.64
C PHE A 108 -13.94 -2.17 -4.35
N TYR A 109 -12.93 -2.02 -5.19
CA TYR A 109 -12.22 -3.11 -5.84
C TYR A 109 -10.74 -3.06 -5.45
N LEU A 110 -10.26 -4.09 -4.74
CA LEU A 110 -8.86 -4.19 -4.33
C LEU A 110 -8.03 -4.81 -5.44
N MET A 111 -6.95 -4.14 -5.80
CA MET A 111 -6.01 -4.56 -6.84
C MET A 111 -4.56 -4.40 -6.42
N ASP A 112 -3.71 -5.16 -7.07
CA ASP A 112 -2.24 -5.02 -7.03
C ASP A 112 -1.65 -5.07 -5.61
N LEU A 113 -2.28 -5.78 -4.65
CA LEU A 113 -1.70 -5.96 -3.32
C LEU A 113 -0.43 -6.81 -3.42
N VAL A 114 0.71 -6.19 -3.20
CA VAL A 114 2.03 -6.83 -3.26
C VAL A 114 2.92 -6.36 -2.11
N ILE A 115 3.69 -7.29 -1.56
CA ILE A 115 4.78 -7.03 -0.61
C ILE A 115 6.06 -7.56 -1.24
N GLU A 116 7.15 -6.81 -1.10
CA GLU A 116 8.48 -7.22 -1.53
C GLU A 116 8.82 -8.60 -0.94
N GLU A 117 9.40 -9.48 -1.76
CA GLU A 117 9.60 -10.88 -1.41
C GLU A 117 10.37 -11.09 -0.10
N ALA A 118 11.41 -10.29 0.13
CA ALA A 118 12.21 -10.33 1.35
C ALA A 118 11.41 -10.06 2.64
N TYR A 119 10.23 -9.42 2.53
CA TYR A 119 9.37 -9.04 3.66
C TYR A 119 8.06 -9.84 3.73
N ARG A 120 7.85 -10.80 2.82
CA ARG A 120 6.69 -11.69 2.87
C ARG A 120 6.74 -12.61 4.08
N GLY A 121 5.56 -13.02 4.55
CA GLY A 121 5.44 -13.89 5.74
C GLY A 121 5.76 -13.21 7.07
N GLN A 122 6.04 -11.91 7.08
CA GLN A 122 6.42 -11.13 8.26
C GLN A 122 5.30 -10.23 8.80
N GLY A 123 4.06 -10.35 8.31
CA GLY A 123 2.92 -9.57 8.81
C GLY A 123 2.59 -8.34 7.95
N PHE A 124 3.49 -7.83 7.13
CA PHE A 124 3.31 -6.59 6.39
C PHE A 124 2.10 -6.57 5.43
N GLY A 125 1.76 -7.70 4.81
CA GLY A 125 0.53 -7.83 4.03
C GLY A 125 -0.73 -7.66 4.88
N THR A 126 -0.72 -8.18 6.10
CA THR A 126 -1.79 -8.01 7.09
C THR A 126 -1.92 -6.54 7.52
N ILE A 127 -0.80 -5.86 7.75
CA ILE A 127 -0.76 -4.44 8.10
C ILE A 127 -1.41 -3.59 7.01
N MET A 128 -1.02 -3.79 5.74
CA MET A 128 -1.64 -3.08 4.61
C MET A 128 -3.13 -3.38 4.50
N MET A 129 -3.51 -4.65 4.60
CA MET A 129 -4.89 -5.05 4.49
C MET A 129 -5.75 -4.50 5.63
N ASN A 130 -5.24 -4.47 6.87
CA ASN A 130 -5.92 -3.87 8.01
C ASN A 130 -6.22 -2.38 7.78
N GLN A 131 -5.26 -1.63 7.21
CA GLN A 131 -5.48 -0.23 6.89
C GLN A 131 -6.52 -0.04 5.78
N ILE A 132 -6.44 -0.85 4.71
CA ILE A 132 -7.42 -0.82 3.61
C ILE A 132 -8.82 -1.14 4.14
N MET A 133 -8.96 -2.17 4.98
CA MET A 133 -10.24 -2.58 5.55
C MET A 133 -10.79 -1.60 6.59
N LYS A 134 -9.93 -0.93 7.35
CA LYS A 134 -10.33 0.15 8.27
C LYS A 134 -11.06 1.27 7.51
N GLU A 135 -10.62 1.58 6.30
CA GLU A 135 -11.18 2.67 5.50
C GLU A 135 -12.34 2.23 4.59
N ASN A 136 -12.28 1.01 4.04
CA ASN A 136 -13.22 0.56 3.02
C ASN A 136 -14.08 -0.64 3.47
N GLY A 137 -13.80 -1.24 4.63
CA GLY A 137 -14.41 -2.49 5.05
C GLY A 137 -15.92 -2.46 5.29
N HIS A 138 -16.52 -1.27 5.38
CA HIS A 138 -17.96 -1.05 5.46
C HIS A 138 -18.65 -1.07 4.08
N LEU A 139 -17.89 -1.00 2.98
CA LEU A 139 -18.38 -1.01 1.61
C LEU A 139 -18.45 -2.45 1.07
N TYR A 140 -19.22 -2.62 -0.02
CA TYR A 140 -19.18 -3.85 -0.79
C TYR A 140 -17.83 -4.00 -1.48
N GLY A 141 -17.04 -5.01 -1.11
CA GLY A 141 -15.69 -5.22 -1.61
C GLY A 141 -15.59 -6.32 -2.64
N MET A 142 -14.79 -6.10 -3.68
CA MET A 142 -14.45 -7.11 -4.68
C MET A 142 -12.93 -7.21 -4.85
N LEU A 143 -12.46 -8.38 -5.22
CA LEU A 143 -11.09 -8.67 -5.68
C LEU A 143 -11.06 -9.94 -6.52
N HIS A 144 -9.95 -10.19 -7.21
CA HIS A 144 -9.65 -11.52 -7.73
C HIS A 144 -8.26 -11.94 -7.30
N THR A 145 -8.05 -13.25 -7.13
CA THR A 145 -6.78 -13.84 -6.73
C THR A 145 -6.66 -15.27 -7.24
N GLN A 146 -5.44 -15.71 -7.54
CA GLN A 146 -5.17 -17.11 -7.90
C GLN A 146 -4.80 -17.95 -6.67
N THR A 147 -4.02 -17.38 -5.74
CA THR A 147 -3.37 -18.17 -4.69
C THR A 147 -3.64 -17.70 -3.27
N ALA A 148 -4.13 -16.48 -3.07
CA ALA A 148 -4.25 -15.84 -1.75
C ALA A 148 -5.66 -15.92 -1.14
N LYS A 149 -6.52 -16.87 -1.57
CA LYS A 149 -7.91 -17.01 -1.09
C LYS A 149 -7.99 -17.00 0.44
N ALA A 150 -7.26 -17.88 1.12
CA ALA A 150 -7.27 -18.00 2.57
C ALA A 150 -6.80 -16.70 3.29
N PHE A 151 -5.98 -15.89 2.66
CA PHE A 151 -5.59 -14.59 3.18
C PHE A 151 -6.79 -13.63 3.22
N TYR A 152 -7.53 -13.52 2.13
CA TYR A 152 -8.66 -12.60 2.00
C TYR A 152 -9.91 -13.06 2.74
N GLU A 153 -10.14 -14.38 2.91
CA GLU A 153 -11.24 -14.92 3.72
C GLU A 153 -11.20 -14.41 5.16
N ARG A 154 -10.03 -14.14 5.73
CA ARG A 154 -9.87 -13.55 7.07
C ARG A 154 -10.47 -12.14 7.20
N TYR A 155 -10.70 -11.48 6.08
CA TYR A 155 -11.27 -10.13 5.99
C TYR A 155 -12.75 -10.15 5.52
N GLY A 156 -13.37 -11.33 5.50
CA GLY A 156 -14.77 -11.49 5.14
C GLY A 156 -15.04 -11.59 3.63
N PHE A 157 -13.99 -11.68 2.80
CA PHE A 157 -14.16 -12.01 1.40
C PHE A 157 -14.53 -13.49 1.23
N ARG A 158 -15.41 -13.77 0.27
CA ARG A 158 -15.82 -15.12 -0.09
C ARG A 158 -15.82 -15.28 -1.61
N GLU A 159 -15.63 -16.49 -2.07
CA GLU A 159 -15.66 -16.81 -3.49
C GLU A 159 -17.04 -16.59 -4.09
N ILE A 160 -17.11 -15.94 -5.25
CA ILE A 160 -18.35 -15.72 -6.02
C ILE A 160 -18.41 -16.72 -7.16
N GLY A 161 -19.31 -17.68 -7.05
CA GLY A 161 -19.64 -18.60 -8.14
C GLY A 161 -18.53 -19.60 -8.50
N ASN A 162 -18.91 -20.59 -9.31
CA ASN A 162 -18.02 -21.64 -9.78
C ASN A 162 -17.55 -21.31 -11.21
N THR A 163 -16.52 -20.50 -11.35
CA THR A 163 -15.93 -20.18 -12.66
C THR A 163 -15.02 -21.31 -13.14
N LYS A 164 -15.61 -22.42 -13.58
CA LYS A 164 -14.89 -23.60 -14.10
C LYS A 164 -13.98 -23.34 -15.31
N LYS A 165 -13.82 -22.10 -15.77
CA LYS A 165 -13.12 -21.76 -17.02
C LYS A 165 -11.88 -20.90 -16.83
N THR A 166 -11.58 -20.40 -15.65
CA THR A 166 -10.40 -19.56 -15.39
C THR A 166 -9.70 -20.00 -14.10
N GLU A 167 -8.40 -19.84 -14.03
CA GLU A 167 -7.62 -20.05 -12.81
C GLU A 167 -7.85 -18.93 -11.77
N GLU A 168 -8.58 -17.88 -12.17
CA GLU A 168 -8.91 -16.73 -11.34
C GLU A 168 -10.04 -17.04 -10.37
N ILE A 169 -9.82 -16.72 -9.11
CA ILE A 169 -10.83 -16.78 -8.05
C ILE A 169 -11.34 -15.37 -7.79
N TYR A 170 -12.61 -15.13 -8.10
CA TYR A 170 -13.29 -13.88 -7.79
C TYR A 170 -13.88 -13.96 -6.38
N MET A 171 -13.65 -12.94 -5.57
CA MET A 171 -14.11 -12.89 -4.18
C MET A 171 -14.83 -11.57 -3.92
N GLU A 172 -15.95 -11.66 -3.22
CA GLU A 172 -16.70 -10.50 -2.71
C GLU A 172 -16.63 -10.42 -1.20
N LYS A 173 -16.84 -9.23 -0.68
CA LYS A 173 -17.15 -8.94 0.72
C LYS A 173 -18.42 -8.12 0.74
N PRO A 174 -19.59 -8.72 1.10
CA PRO A 174 -20.83 -7.98 1.27
C PRO A 174 -20.69 -6.87 2.29
N CYS A 175 -21.53 -5.84 2.16
CA CYS A 175 -21.67 -4.80 3.18
C CYS A 175 -22.08 -5.46 4.52
N GLY A 176 -21.48 -5.01 5.59
CA GLY A 176 -21.86 -5.38 6.95
C GLY A 176 -23.01 -4.53 7.47
#